data_234a1a8d51e56c300e20bbe8c420a2e0
#
_entry.id   234a1a8d51e56c300e20bbe8c420a2e0
#
_cell.length_a   1.000
_cell.length_b   1.000
_cell.length_c   1.000
_cell.angle_alpha   90.00
_cell.angle_beta   90.00
_cell.angle_gamma   90.00
#
_symmetry.space_group_name_H-M   'P 1'
#
loop_
_entity.id
_entity.type
_entity.pdbx_description
1 polymer ?
#
loop_
_entity_poly.entity_id
_entity_poly.type
_entity_poly.pdbx_seq_one_letter_code
_entity_poly.pdbx_strand_id
1 'polypeptide(L)'
;QANDFLEAFRNIRDELAKYLGAVDKLPIPDMKALAGKIKFDLYNLSNLFDLPQRHKYDRFVKDRNREGGMEVNVISFNYTSTLERILAEMQHTVMPQKDLTINAPVHIHGTLDDGLLMGVNDSSQIANTDFRNGYLVPDLFIKPLINKEWEDGIDTRCREMISQADVIILYGLSIGATDRMWWQEIANSVSHGFQALVYSRYDLAQPTTRKDEILVQNKLMCSDLCNKMDVAPINHTTIFSHTLPIRQNRLFHFDIDD
;
A
#
# COMPACT_ATOMS: atom_id res chain seq x y z
N GLN A 1 33.26 13.86 7.48
CA GLN A 1 32.36 12.70 7.76
C GLN A 1 30.89 13.02 7.45
N ALA A 2 30.26 14.09 8.00
CA ALA A 2 28.86 14.39 7.69
C ALA A 2 28.66 14.79 6.22
N ASN A 3 29.52 15.64 5.69
CA ASN A 3 29.47 16.05 4.28
C ASN A 3 29.72 14.87 3.33
N ASP A 4 30.66 13.99 3.67
CA ASP A 4 30.97 12.81 2.86
C ASP A 4 29.76 11.83 2.82
N PHE A 5 29.05 11.71 3.96
CA PHE A 5 27.82 10.92 4.03
C PHE A 5 26.70 11.54 3.19
N LEU A 6 26.51 12.87 3.27
CA LEU A 6 25.49 13.57 2.47
C LEU A 6 25.75 13.45 0.97
N GLU A 7 27.02 13.52 0.56
CA GLU A 7 27.41 13.30 -0.85
C GLU A 7 27.11 11.87 -1.27
N ALA A 8 27.52 10.89 -0.46
CA ALA A 8 27.24 9.47 -0.73
C ALA A 8 25.72 9.21 -0.81
N PHE A 9 24.93 9.79 0.07
CA PHE A 9 23.47 9.65 0.06
C PHE A 9 22.85 10.23 -1.22
N ARG A 10 23.30 11.42 -1.65
CA ARG A 10 22.85 12.02 -2.91
C ARG A 10 23.19 11.15 -4.10
N ASN A 11 24.43 10.64 -4.14
CA ASN A 11 24.86 9.73 -5.21
C ASN A 11 24.01 8.46 -5.28
N ILE A 12 23.69 7.85 -4.12
CA ILE A 12 22.80 6.67 -4.05
C ILE A 12 21.41 7.02 -4.59
N ARG A 13 20.84 8.15 -4.18
CA ARG A 13 19.54 8.60 -4.66
C ARG A 13 19.54 8.81 -6.17
N ASP A 14 20.55 9.46 -6.71
CA ASP A 14 20.66 9.76 -8.13
C ASP A 14 20.85 8.48 -8.96
N GLU A 15 21.64 7.52 -8.48
CA GLU A 15 21.78 6.20 -9.12
C GLU A 15 20.48 5.40 -9.06
N LEU A 16 19.77 5.44 -7.93
CA LEU A 16 18.45 4.83 -7.82
C LEU A 16 17.45 5.45 -8.81
N ALA A 17 17.44 6.79 -8.94
CA ALA A 17 16.59 7.48 -9.90
C ALA A 17 16.88 7.05 -11.34
N LYS A 18 18.16 6.94 -11.72
CA LYS A 18 18.57 6.45 -13.04
C LYS A 18 18.10 5.01 -13.29
N TYR A 19 18.31 4.12 -12.30
CA TYR A 19 17.89 2.73 -12.39
C TYR A 19 16.37 2.62 -12.56
N LEU A 20 15.61 3.28 -11.68
CA LEU A 20 14.15 3.27 -11.73
C LEU A 20 13.61 3.90 -13.02
N GLY A 21 14.25 4.98 -13.51
CA GLY A 21 13.89 5.60 -14.79
C GLY A 21 14.13 4.68 -16.00
N ALA A 22 15.10 3.79 -15.92
CA ALA A 22 15.29 2.76 -16.93
C ALA A 22 14.22 1.67 -16.84
N VAL A 23 13.88 1.23 -15.62
CA VAL A 23 12.83 0.22 -15.37
C VAL A 23 11.45 0.74 -15.77
N ASP A 24 11.13 1.98 -15.45
CA ASP A 24 9.82 2.59 -15.74
C ASP A 24 9.53 2.70 -17.25
N LYS A 25 10.58 2.75 -18.07
CA LYS A 25 10.46 2.76 -19.54
C LYS A 25 10.24 1.38 -20.16
N LEU A 26 10.39 0.31 -19.38
CA LEU A 26 10.18 -1.03 -19.90
C LEU A 26 8.71 -1.23 -20.29
N PRO A 27 8.45 -1.97 -21.36
CA PRO A 27 7.08 -2.33 -21.71
C PRO A 27 6.48 -3.21 -20.61
N ILE A 28 5.22 -2.98 -20.29
CA ILE A 28 4.45 -3.87 -19.41
C ILE A 28 3.84 -4.94 -20.32
N PRO A 29 4.26 -6.21 -20.17
CA PRO A 29 3.69 -7.29 -20.97
C PRO A 29 2.18 -7.37 -20.78
N ASP A 30 1.45 -7.52 -21.86
CA ASP A 30 -0.02 -7.65 -21.88
C ASP A 30 -0.77 -6.70 -20.93
N MET A 31 -0.44 -5.41 -21.02
CA MET A 31 -0.98 -4.36 -20.15
C MET A 31 -2.52 -4.38 -20.11
N LYS A 32 -3.15 -4.66 -21.24
CA LYS A 32 -4.62 -4.69 -21.35
C LYS A 32 -5.22 -5.83 -20.52
N ALA A 33 -4.65 -7.03 -20.58
CA ALA A 33 -5.11 -8.15 -19.78
C ALA A 33 -4.86 -7.92 -18.29
N LEU A 34 -3.69 -7.37 -17.92
CA LEU A 34 -3.38 -6.96 -16.54
C LEU A 34 -4.39 -5.93 -16.02
N ALA A 35 -4.63 -4.87 -16.77
CA ALA A 35 -5.61 -3.84 -16.43
C ALA A 35 -7.03 -4.42 -16.28
N GLY A 36 -7.42 -5.30 -17.18
CA GLY A 36 -8.69 -6.03 -17.12
C GLY A 36 -8.80 -6.91 -15.87
N LYS A 37 -7.73 -7.61 -15.52
CA LYS A 37 -7.67 -8.46 -14.31
C LYS A 37 -7.78 -7.64 -13.03
N ILE A 38 -7.06 -6.53 -12.92
CA ILE A 38 -7.15 -5.64 -11.76
C ILE A 38 -8.58 -5.12 -11.60
N LYS A 39 -9.18 -4.64 -12.70
CA LYS A 39 -10.55 -4.15 -12.71
C LYS A 39 -11.54 -5.24 -12.29
N PHE A 40 -11.39 -6.45 -12.83
CA PHE A 40 -12.20 -7.61 -12.47
C PHE A 40 -12.09 -7.96 -11.00
N ASP A 41 -10.88 -7.98 -10.43
CA ASP A 41 -10.66 -8.32 -9.03
C ASP A 41 -11.25 -7.28 -8.08
N LEU A 42 -11.16 -5.98 -8.41
CA LEU A 42 -11.79 -4.92 -7.63
C LEU A 42 -13.31 -5.11 -7.55
N TYR A 43 -13.97 -5.42 -8.66
CA TYR A 43 -15.40 -5.69 -8.66
C TYR A 43 -15.80 -6.99 -7.97
N ASN A 44 -14.93 -7.99 -8.01
CA ASN A 44 -15.21 -9.33 -7.51
C ASN A 44 -14.36 -9.69 -6.30
N LEU A 45 -13.97 -8.69 -5.50
CA LEU A 45 -13.05 -8.87 -4.38
C LEU A 45 -13.49 -9.97 -3.42
N SER A 46 -14.80 -10.12 -3.17
CA SER A 46 -15.36 -11.18 -2.33
C SER A 46 -15.03 -12.59 -2.82
N ASN A 47 -14.82 -12.79 -4.12
CA ASN A 47 -14.51 -14.10 -4.70
C ASN A 47 -13.08 -14.57 -4.39
N LEU A 48 -12.21 -13.65 -3.96
CA LEU A 48 -10.83 -13.96 -3.59
C LEU A 48 -10.72 -14.51 -2.16
N PHE A 49 -11.77 -14.38 -1.36
CA PHE A 49 -11.80 -14.80 0.03
C PHE A 49 -12.28 -16.24 0.19
N ASP A 50 -11.81 -16.92 1.24
CA ASP A 50 -12.44 -18.14 1.73
C ASP A 50 -13.82 -17.84 2.36
N LEU A 51 -14.63 -18.86 2.57
CA LEU A 51 -16.02 -18.70 2.99
C LEU A 51 -16.17 -17.87 4.30
N PRO A 52 -15.42 -18.11 5.38
CA PRO A 52 -15.51 -17.29 6.58
C PRO A 52 -15.15 -15.81 6.35
N GLN A 53 -14.14 -15.55 5.54
CA GLN A 53 -13.71 -14.20 5.19
C GLN A 53 -14.71 -13.51 4.28
N ARG A 54 -15.31 -14.23 3.33
CA ARG A 54 -16.38 -13.70 2.47
C ARG A 54 -17.56 -13.22 3.29
N HIS A 55 -18.05 -14.03 4.24
CA HIS A 55 -19.12 -13.62 5.15
C HIS A 55 -18.74 -12.41 6.00
N LYS A 56 -17.46 -12.28 6.35
CA LYS A 56 -16.94 -11.14 7.08
C LYS A 56 -16.91 -9.89 6.19
N TYR A 57 -16.40 -10.00 4.96
CA TYR A 57 -16.39 -8.91 3.98
C TYR A 57 -17.79 -8.41 3.68
N ASP A 58 -18.74 -9.31 3.43
CA ASP A 58 -20.11 -8.99 3.11
C ASP A 58 -20.78 -8.15 4.22
N ARG A 59 -20.42 -8.36 5.49
CA ARG A 59 -20.92 -7.53 6.61
C ARG A 59 -20.37 -6.11 6.56
N PHE A 60 -19.14 -5.90 6.08
CA PHE A 60 -18.57 -4.56 5.96
C PHE A 60 -19.17 -3.77 4.80
N VAL A 61 -19.51 -4.43 3.70
CA VAL A 61 -19.97 -3.76 2.47
C VAL A 61 -21.49 -3.74 2.30
N LYS A 62 -22.22 -4.67 2.93
CA LYS A 62 -23.67 -4.85 2.73
C LYS A 62 -24.49 -3.61 3.06
N ASP A 63 -24.15 -2.94 4.16
CA ASP A 63 -24.88 -1.76 4.64
C ASP A 63 -24.41 -0.47 3.95
N ARG A 64 -23.39 -0.58 3.08
CA ARG A 64 -22.72 0.53 2.39
C ARG A 64 -22.98 0.54 0.89
N ASN A 65 -23.90 -0.29 0.41
CA ASN A 65 -24.40 -0.25 -0.97
C ASN A 65 -25.13 1.07 -1.21
N ARG A 66 -24.34 2.15 -1.28
CA ARG A 66 -24.85 3.45 -1.71
C ARG A 66 -25.24 3.34 -3.18
N GLU A 67 -26.26 4.06 -3.58
CA GLU A 67 -26.64 4.27 -4.98
C GLU A 67 -25.53 5.08 -5.70
N GLY A 68 -24.37 4.52 -5.83
CA GLY A 68 -23.20 5.15 -6.44
C GLY A 68 -22.25 4.08 -6.92
N GLY A 69 -21.40 4.44 -7.88
CA GLY A 69 -20.32 3.59 -8.36
C GLY A 69 -19.28 3.30 -7.28
N MET A 70 -18.29 2.52 -7.64
CA MET A 70 -17.10 2.30 -6.82
C MET A 70 -16.08 3.42 -7.10
N GLU A 71 -15.58 4.06 -6.06
CA GLU A 71 -14.45 4.99 -6.14
C GLU A 71 -13.19 4.32 -5.61
N VAL A 72 -12.11 4.39 -6.38
CA VAL A 72 -10.80 3.83 -6.02
C VAL A 72 -9.80 4.96 -5.92
N ASN A 73 -9.30 5.17 -4.72
CA ASN A 73 -8.21 6.07 -4.41
C ASN A 73 -6.93 5.24 -4.20
N VAL A 74 -5.82 5.68 -4.75
CA VAL A 74 -4.56 4.94 -4.69
C VAL A 74 -3.48 5.78 -4.03
N ILE A 75 -2.87 5.22 -2.98
CA ILE A 75 -1.67 5.76 -2.34
C ILE A 75 -0.50 4.90 -2.77
N SER A 76 0.45 5.49 -3.48
CA SER A 76 1.63 4.80 -4.02
C SER A 76 2.86 5.07 -3.16
N PHE A 77 3.56 3.99 -2.79
CA PHE A 77 4.89 4.04 -2.16
C PHE A 77 6.02 3.88 -3.19
N ASN A 78 5.67 3.77 -4.48
CA ASN A 78 6.62 3.65 -5.57
C ASN A 78 6.89 5.01 -6.19
N TYR A 79 8.08 5.14 -6.80
CA TYR A 79 8.53 6.35 -7.49
C TYR A 79 8.22 6.36 -8.98
N THR A 80 7.81 5.21 -9.54
CA THR A 80 7.63 4.98 -10.99
C THR A 80 6.20 5.28 -11.42
N SER A 81 6.01 5.64 -12.68
CA SER A 81 4.71 5.88 -13.31
C SER A 81 4.01 4.61 -13.82
N THR A 82 4.54 3.45 -13.48
CA THR A 82 4.00 2.16 -13.92
C THR A 82 2.52 2.01 -13.57
N LEU A 83 2.13 2.46 -12.38
CA LEU A 83 0.75 2.37 -11.91
C LEU A 83 -0.19 3.27 -12.74
N GLU A 84 0.22 4.50 -13.03
CA GLU A 84 -0.54 5.44 -13.87
C GLU A 84 -0.81 4.86 -15.25
N ARG A 85 0.18 4.20 -15.83
CA ARG A 85 0.05 3.55 -17.14
C ARG A 85 -0.97 2.43 -17.10
N ILE A 86 -0.97 1.61 -16.05
CA ILE A 86 -1.95 0.53 -15.83
C ILE A 86 -3.36 1.12 -15.61
N LEU A 87 -3.49 2.14 -14.78
CA LEU A 87 -4.78 2.78 -14.48
C LEU A 87 -5.37 3.48 -15.69
N ALA A 88 -4.53 4.11 -16.53
CA ALA A 88 -4.97 4.68 -17.80
C ALA A 88 -5.56 3.59 -18.72
N GLU A 89 -4.91 2.45 -18.84
CA GLU A 89 -5.42 1.31 -19.61
C GLU A 89 -6.74 0.76 -19.04
N MET A 90 -6.89 0.77 -17.70
CA MET A 90 -8.14 0.34 -17.05
C MET A 90 -9.34 1.21 -17.44
N GLN A 91 -9.16 2.50 -17.70
CA GLN A 91 -10.22 3.40 -18.17
C GLN A 91 -10.75 2.98 -19.54
N HIS A 92 -9.88 2.46 -20.40
CA HIS A 92 -10.25 1.96 -21.73
C HIS A 92 -10.84 0.55 -21.75
N THR A 93 -10.72 -0.17 -20.63
CA THR A 93 -11.26 -1.55 -20.53
C THR A 93 -12.75 -1.52 -20.23
N VAL A 94 -13.56 -1.96 -21.19
CA VAL A 94 -15.02 -2.03 -21.05
C VAL A 94 -15.40 -3.20 -20.15
N MET A 95 -16.15 -2.90 -19.09
CA MET A 95 -16.78 -3.92 -18.23
C MET A 95 -18.28 -3.61 -18.12
N PRO A 96 -19.18 -4.61 -18.15
CA PRO A 96 -20.63 -4.39 -18.12
C PRO A 96 -21.19 -4.01 -16.74
N GLN A 97 -20.34 -3.66 -15.80
CA GLN A 97 -20.70 -3.39 -14.39
C GLN A 97 -20.60 -1.92 -14.03
N LYS A 98 -21.20 -1.59 -12.86
CA LYS A 98 -21.35 -0.24 -12.27
C LYS A 98 -20.18 0.71 -12.52
N ASP A 99 -20.45 1.98 -12.49
CA ASP A 99 -19.45 3.03 -12.65
C ASP A 99 -18.28 2.86 -11.67
N LEU A 100 -17.08 2.71 -12.22
CA LEU A 100 -15.83 2.69 -11.48
C LEU A 100 -15.08 3.97 -11.78
N THR A 101 -14.92 4.79 -10.77
CA THR A 101 -14.06 5.98 -10.82
C THR A 101 -12.71 5.63 -10.19
N ILE A 102 -11.63 5.82 -10.94
CA ILE A 102 -10.27 5.63 -10.44
C ILE A 102 -9.59 6.99 -10.46
N ASN A 103 -9.22 7.46 -9.28
CA ASN A 103 -8.53 8.73 -9.14
C ASN A 103 -7.03 8.57 -9.43
N ALA A 104 -6.38 9.66 -9.82
CA ALA A 104 -4.94 9.69 -10.01
C ALA A 104 -4.23 9.28 -8.71
N PRO A 105 -3.19 8.42 -8.79
CA PRO A 105 -2.43 8.01 -7.62
C PRO A 105 -1.79 9.18 -6.88
N VAL A 106 -1.68 9.06 -5.57
CA VAL A 106 -0.91 9.99 -4.73
C VAL A 106 0.40 9.31 -4.34
N HIS A 107 1.52 9.83 -4.80
CA HIS A 107 2.85 9.33 -4.48
C HIS A 107 3.37 9.98 -3.21
N ILE A 108 3.39 9.25 -2.10
CA ILE A 108 3.80 9.80 -0.79
C ILE A 108 5.31 10.04 -0.66
N HIS A 109 6.09 9.51 -1.59
CA HIS A 109 7.54 9.64 -1.63
C HIS A 109 8.03 10.39 -2.88
N GLY A 110 7.12 11.12 -3.54
CA GLY A 110 7.40 11.77 -4.82
C GLY A 110 7.48 10.78 -5.98
N THR A 111 7.86 11.31 -7.13
CA THR A 111 8.03 10.57 -8.37
C THR A 111 9.43 10.78 -8.94
N LEU A 112 9.75 10.08 -10.03
CA LEU A 112 10.98 10.31 -10.76
C LEU A 112 11.09 11.75 -11.32
N ASP A 113 9.96 12.36 -11.65
CA ASP A 113 9.89 13.71 -12.24
C ASP A 113 9.91 14.80 -11.16
N ASP A 114 9.27 14.56 -9.99
CA ASP A 114 9.16 15.53 -8.89
C ASP A 114 10.30 15.41 -7.88
N GLY A 115 11.11 14.36 -7.98
CA GLY A 115 12.19 14.04 -7.05
C GLY A 115 11.83 12.96 -6.03
N LEU A 116 12.82 12.11 -5.74
CA LEU A 116 12.67 10.99 -4.80
C LEU A 116 12.84 11.46 -3.36
N LEU A 117 11.83 11.23 -2.54
CA LEU A 117 11.89 11.43 -1.10
C LEU A 117 12.39 10.15 -0.42
N MET A 118 13.70 10.07 -0.19
CA MET A 118 14.34 8.99 0.53
C MET A 118 14.64 9.40 1.97
N GLY A 119 14.40 8.50 2.92
CA GLY A 119 14.68 8.80 4.31
C GLY A 119 14.01 7.85 5.29
N VAL A 120 13.89 8.32 6.51
CA VAL A 120 13.32 7.60 7.65
C VAL A 120 12.02 8.26 8.13
N ASN A 121 11.24 7.54 8.93
CA ASN A 121 10.01 8.07 9.50
C ASN A 121 10.29 9.10 10.63
N ASP A 122 11.30 8.83 11.45
CA ASP A 122 11.68 9.69 12.56
C ASP A 122 13.17 9.55 12.92
N SER A 123 13.66 10.44 13.76
CA SER A 123 15.07 10.51 14.15
C SER A 123 15.56 9.27 14.91
N SER A 124 14.69 8.50 15.57
CA SER A 124 15.07 7.29 16.32
C SER A 124 15.67 6.20 15.41
N GLN A 125 15.31 6.22 14.13
CA GLN A 125 15.82 5.29 13.13
C GLN A 125 17.24 5.64 12.63
N ILE A 126 17.79 6.76 13.05
CA ILE A 126 19.16 7.18 12.75
C ILE A 126 20.07 6.69 13.87
N ALA A 127 20.88 5.67 13.59
CA ALA A 127 21.71 5.02 14.60
C ALA A 127 22.83 5.93 15.18
N ASN A 128 23.46 6.75 14.33
CA ASN A 128 24.52 7.65 14.77
C ASN A 128 23.92 8.87 15.49
N THR A 129 24.20 9.01 16.79
CA THR A 129 23.66 10.07 17.64
C THR A 129 24.14 11.47 17.28
N ASP A 130 25.41 11.62 16.88
CA ASP A 130 25.95 12.90 16.49
C ASP A 130 25.35 13.40 15.19
N PHE A 131 25.13 12.47 14.25
CA PHE A 131 24.43 12.77 13.01
C PHE A 131 22.94 13.05 13.27
N ARG A 132 22.27 12.25 14.10
CA ARG A 132 20.86 12.42 14.47
C ARG A 132 20.56 13.82 15.01
N ASN A 133 21.47 14.39 15.80
CA ASN A 133 21.34 15.70 16.40
C ASN A 133 21.83 16.84 15.50
N GLY A 134 22.26 16.51 14.27
CA GLY A 134 22.71 17.50 13.30
C GLY A 134 21.57 18.42 12.85
N TYR A 135 21.85 19.73 12.76
CA TYR A 135 20.85 20.76 12.43
C TYR A 135 20.08 20.50 11.12
N LEU A 136 20.76 19.96 10.10
CA LEU A 136 20.16 19.71 8.79
C LEU A 136 19.50 18.33 8.65
N VAL A 137 19.62 17.45 9.63
CA VAL A 137 19.14 16.06 9.52
C VAL A 137 17.61 15.98 9.39
N PRO A 138 16.82 16.76 10.14
CA PRO A 138 15.37 16.75 10.00
C PRO A 138 14.93 17.04 8.55
N ASP A 139 15.51 18.05 7.94
CA ASP A 139 15.13 18.55 6.62
C ASP A 139 15.65 17.68 5.46
N LEU A 140 16.59 16.78 5.74
CA LEU A 140 17.22 15.96 4.71
C LEU A 140 16.81 14.49 4.76
N PHE A 141 16.37 13.99 5.93
CA PHE A 141 16.19 12.55 6.13
C PHE A 141 14.88 12.15 6.80
N ILE A 142 14.14 13.07 7.44
CA ILE A 142 12.88 12.74 8.11
C ILE A 142 11.72 13.08 7.17
N LYS A 143 11.24 12.07 6.46
CA LYS A 143 10.22 12.21 5.42
C LYS A 143 8.99 13.03 5.84
N PRO A 144 8.36 12.79 7.02
CA PRO A 144 7.21 13.59 7.43
C PRO A 144 7.52 15.08 7.64
N LEU A 145 8.75 15.42 8.05
CA LEU A 145 9.15 16.82 8.21
C LEU A 145 9.40 17.48 6.86
N ILE A 146 10.02 16.77 5.93
CA ILE A 146 10.23 17.26 4.57
C ILE A 146 8.88 17.55 3.91
N ASN A 147 7.93 16.59 3.92
CA ASN A 147 6.60 16.79 3.36
C ASN A 147 5.88 17.98 4.00
N LYS A 148 6.02 18.17 5.31
CA LYS A 148 5.42 19.30 6.02
C LYS A 148 5.97 20.65 5.56
N GLU A 149 7.30 20.74 5.35
CA GLU A 149 7.93 22.00 4.90
C GLU A 149 7.57 22.36 3.46
N TRP A 150 7.30 21.37 2.62
CA TRP A 150 6.84 21.60 1.23
C TRP A 150 5.37 22.01 1.14
N GLU A 151 4.59 21.84 2.21
CA GLU A 151 3.17 22.23 2.31
C GLU A 151 2.31 21.76 1.10
N ASP A 152 2.67 20.65 0.47
CA ASP A 152 1.98 20.12 -0.72
C ASP A 152 0.64 19.44 -0.39
N GLY A 153 0.34 19.27 0.90
CA GLY A 153 -0.89 18.65 1.38
C GLY A 153 -1.01 17.14 1.15
N ILE A 154 0.04 16.49 0.66
CA ILE A 154 0.05 15.05 0.35
C ILE A 154 -0.33 14.24 1.58
N ASP A 155 0.30 14.51 2.72
CA ASP A 155 0.03 13.80 3.98
C ASP A 155 -1.42 13.94 4.42
N THR A 156 -1.99 15.15 4.34
CA THR A 156 -3.39 15.42 4.69
C THR A 156 -4.33 14.66 3.76
N ARG A 157 -4.10 14.75 2.46
CA ARG A 157 -4.89 14.05 1.45
C ARG A 157 -4.86 12.53 1.64
N CYS A 158 -3.68 11.95 1.91
CA CYS A 158 -3.57 10.51 2.16
C CYS A 158 -4.31 10.09 3.44
N ARG A 159 -4.25 10.88 4.52
CA ARG A 159 -5.01 10.62 5.75
C ARG A 159 -6.52 10.66 5.52
N GLU A 160 -6.99 11.63 4.74
CA GLU A 160 -8.40 11.72 4.35
C GLU A 160 -8.82 10.50 3.54
N MET A 161 -8.04 10.08 2.54
CA MET A 161 -8.29 8.87 1.76
C MET A 161 -8.39 7.64 2.65
N ILE A 162 -7.46 7.47 3.62
CA ILE A 162 -7.47 6.36 4.58
C ILE A 162 -8.72 6.41 5.45
N SER A 163 -9.06 7.57 6.01
CA SER A 163 -10.17 7.70 6.95
C SER A 163 -11.54 7.52 6.31
N GLN A 164 -11.69 7.86 5.03
CA GLN A 164 -12.94 7.79 4.27
C GLN A 164 -13.16 6.45 3.57
N ALA A 165 -12.13 5.62 3.48
CA ALA A 165 -12.22 4.34 2.79
C ALA A 165 -13.19 3.37 3.50
N ASP A 166 -14.02 2.66 2.76
CA ASP A 166 -14.80 1.52 3.26
C ASP A 166 -13.95 0.25 3.30
N VAL A 167 -13.04 0.12 2.34
CA VAL A 167 -12.11 -1.01 2.21
C VAL A 167 -10.72 -0.47 1.93
N ILE A 168 -9.76 -0.84 2.75
CA ILE A 168 -8.34 -0.55 2.55
C ILE A 168 -7.66 -1.81 2.04
N ILE A 169 -6.94 -1.71 0.93
CA ILE A 169 -6.20 -2.84 0.33
C ILE A 169 -4.69 -2.57 0.43
N LEU A 170 -3.98 -3.42 1.15
CA LEU A 170 -2.52 -3.43 1.20
C LEU A 170 -1.99 -4.47 0.20
N TYR A 171 -1.34 -3.98 -0.86
CA TYR A 171 -0.82 -4.81 -1.94
C TYR A 171 0.61 -4.44 -2.31
N GLY A 172 1.48 -5.44 -2.44
CA GLY A 172 2.87 -5.23 -2.87
C GLY A 172 3.76 -4.45 -1.90
N LEU A 173 3.38 -4.36 -0.62
CA LEU A 173 4.07 -3.58 0.39
C LEU A 173 4.85 -4.46 1.37
N SER A 174 6.08 -4.05 1.69
CA SER A 174 6.89 -4.70 2.72
C SER A 174 6.45 -4.36 4.15
N ILE A 175 5.72 -3.27 4.31
CA ILE A 175 5.30 -2.69 5.60
C ILE A 175 6.53 -2.45 6.48
N GLY A 176 7.47 -1.66 5.95
CA GLY A 176 8.74 -1.36 6.60
C GLY A 176 8.64 -0.25 7.65
N ALA A 177 9.59 -0.25 8.59
CA ALA A 177 9.64 0.74 9.67
C ALA A 177 9.82 2.18 9.17
N THR A 178 10.42 2.38 8.00
CA THR A 178 10.64 3.71 7.40
C THR A 178 9.35 4.44 7.01
N ASP A 179 8.23 3.73 7.02
CA ASP A 179 6.89 4.24 6.70
C ASP A 179 5.89 3.97 7.83
N ARG A 180 6.42 3.79 9.06
CA ARG A 180 5.65 3.46 10.28
C ARG A 180 4.45 4.37 10.48
N MET A 181 4.58 5.66 10.21
CA MET A 181 3.50 6.63 10.35
C MET A 181 2.25 6.20 9.59
N TRP A 182 2.41 5.73 8.36
CA TRP A 182 1.29 5.31 7.52
C TRP A 182 0.64 4.02 8.01
N TRP A 183 1.46 3.08 8.49
CA TRP A 183 0.94 1.83 9.06
C TRP A 183 0.15 2.08 10.33
N GLN A 184 0.62 2.99 11.18
CA GLN A 184 -0.10 3.39 12.39
C GLN A 184 -1.38 4.17 12.05
N GLU A 185 -1.37 5.02 11.03
CA GLU A 185 -2.56 5.73 10.56
C GLU A 185 -3.64 4.75 10.10
N ILE A 186 -3.27 3.76 9.27
CA ILE A 186 -4.19 2.71 8.82
C ILE A 186 -4.70 1.89 10.00
N ALA A 187 -3.82 1.46 10.91
CA ALA A 187 -4.20 0.69 12.09
C ALA A 187 -5.17 1.46 12.99
N ASN A 188 -4.93 2.76 13.22
CA ASN A 188 -5.81 3.63 13.99
C ASN A 188 -7.17 3.79 13.31
N SER A 189 -7.18 4.05 12.01
CA SER A 189 -8.41 4.19 11.24
C SER A 189 -9.26 2.93 11.30
N VAL A 190 -8.66 1.76 11.09
CA VAL A 190 -9.33 0.45 11.15
C VAL A 190 -9.80 0.13 12.58
N SER A 191 -9.04 0.51 13.60
CA SER A 191 -9.39 0.23 15.00
C SER A 191 -10.59 1.03 15.51
N HIS A 192 -10.82 2.21 14.97
CA HIS A 192 -11.89 3.13 15.39
C HIS A 192 -13.02 3.22 14.38
N GLY A 193 -12.82 2.73 13.16
CA GLY A 193 -13.78 2.77 12.07
C GLY A 193 -14.49 1.43 11.82
N PHE A 194 -15.32 1.43 10.78
CA PHE A 194 -16.00 0.22 10.28
C PHE A 194 -15.40 -0.22 8.94
N GLN A 195 -14.08 -0.12 8.82
CA GLN A 195 -13.36 -0.40 7.58
C GLN A 195 -12.93 -1.86 7.50
N ALA A 196 -12.99 -2.43 6.30
CA ALA A 196 -12.34 -3.71 6.03
C ALA A 196 -10.90 -3.47 5.62
N LEU A 197 -9.96 -4.26 6.14
CA LEU A 197 -8.55 -4.22 5.79
C LEU A 197 -8.18 -5.49 5.03
N VAL A 198 -8.01 -5.39 3.73
CA VAL A 198 -7.54 -6.48 2.88
C VAL A 198 -6.02 -6.49 2.88
N TYR A 199 -5.43 -7.57 3.34
CA TYR A 199 -3.98 -7.74 3.38
C TYR A 199 -3.56 -8.84 2.41
N SER A 200 -2.98 -8.45 1.29
CA SER A 200 -2.43 -9.37 0.31
C SER A 200 -0.93 -9.55 0.51
N ARG A 201 -0.52 -10.78 0.75
CA ARG A 201 0.89 -11.15 0.91
C ARG A 201 1.28 -12.18 -0.13
N TYR A 202 2.41 -11.92 -0.81
CA TYR A 202 3.08 -12.96 -1.57
C TYR A 202 3.57 -14.03 -0.59
N ASP A 203 3.08 -15.24 -0.74
CA ASP A 203 3.46 -16.37 0.09
C ASP A 203 3.92 -17.53 -0.81
N LEU A 204 5.13 -18.03 -0.53
CA LEU A 204 5.69 -19.23 -1.17
C LEU A 204 5.11 -20.53 -0.58
N ALA A 205 4.29 -20.43 0.47
CA ALA A 205 3.67 -21.59 1.08
C ALA A 205 2.78 -22.34 0.07
N GLN A 206 2.85 -23.66 0.11
CA GLN A 206 2.02 -24.50 -0.74
C GLN A 206 0.53 -24.26 -0.48
N PRO A 207 -0.29 -24.21 -1.54
CA PRO A 207 -1.72 -24.11 -1.40
C PRO A 207 -2.26 -25.26 -0.54
N THR A 208 -3.13 -24.92 0.41
CA THR A 208 -3.85 -25.93 1.19
C THR A 208 -5.36 -25.75 1.05
N THR A 209 -6.08 -26.88 0.98
CA THR A 209 -7.55 -26.91 1.05
C THR A 209 -8.07 -27.26 2.44
N ARG A 210 -7.18 -27.55 3.37
CA ARG A 210 -7.52 -27.95 4.75
C ARG A 210 -8.00 -26.74 5.54
N LYS A 211 -9.22 -26.80 6.01
CA LYS A 211 -9.90 -25.68 6.68
C LYS A 211 -9.17 -25.17 7.94
N ASP A 212 -8.66 -26.11 8.73
CA ASP A 212 -7.88 -25.83 9.95
C ASP A 212 -6.56 -25.12 9.63
N GLU A 213 -5.83 -25.58 8.62
CA GLU A 213 -4.60 -24.95 8.16
C GLU A 213 -4.86 -23.53 7.60
N ILE A 214 -5.94 -23.37 6.83
CA ILE A 214 -6.38 -22.07 6.33
C ILE A 214 -6.61 -21.09 7.49
N LEU A 215 -7.35 -21.51 8.51
CA LEU A 215 -7.63 -20.67 9.68
C LEU A 215 -6.35 -20.27 10.44
N VAL A 216 -5.43 -21.23 10.60
CA VAL A 216 -4.13 -20.97 11.27
C VAL A 216 -3.31 -19.97 10.43
N GLN A 217 -3.18 -20.19 9.12
CA GLN A 217 -2.43 -19.30 8.25
C GLN A 217 -3.01 -17.87 8.25
N ASN A 218 -4.34 -17.73 8.19
CA ASN A 218 -4.99 -16.42 8.27
C ASN A 218 -4.68 -15.70 9.60
N LYS A 219 -4.70 -16.41 10.72
CA LYS A 219 -4.32 -15.84 12.03
C LYS A 219 -2.85 -15.41 12.08
N LEU A 220 -1.95 -16.23 11.52
CA LEU A 220 -0.53 -15.90 11.45
C LEU A 220 -0.28 -14.66 10.59
N MET A 221 -0.97 -14.52 9.46
CA MET A 221 -0.89 -13.33 8.61
C MET A 221 -1.39 -12.07 9.34
N CYS A 222 -2.50 -12.15 10.06
CA CYS A 222 -3.00 -11.03 10.86
C CYS A 222 -2.03 -10.65 11.99
N SER A 223 -1.42 -11.64 12.64
CA SER A 223 -0.42 -11.42 13.70
C SER A 223 0.84 -10.74 13.14
N ASP A 224 1.35 -11.22 12.01
CA ASP A 224 2.49 -10.62 11.30
C ASP A 224 2.18 -9.16 10.92
N LEU A 225 0.99 -8.91 10.39
CA LEU A 225 0.54 -7.57 10.05
C LEU A 225 0.53 -6.64 11.26
N CYS A 226 -0.08 -7.05 12.37
CA CYS A 226 -0.10 -6.25 13.61
C CYS A 226 1.31 -5.91 14.11
N ASN A 227 2.23 -6.89 14.07
CA ASN A 227 3.61 -6.68 14.48
C ASN A 227 4.33 -5.67 13.55
N LYS A 228 4.14 -5.78 12.23
CA LYS A 228 4.74 -4.87 11.26
C LYS A 228 4.19 -3.45 11.34
N MET A 229 2.91 -3.32 11.62
CA MET A 229 2.25 -2.01 11.80
C MET A 229 2.50 -1.43 13.19
N ASP A 230 3.20 -2.14 14.06
CA ASP A 230 3.45 -1.74 15.45
C ASP A 230 2.15 -1.42 16.22
N VAL A 231 1.16 -2.29 16.06
CA VAL A 231 -0.15 -2.15 16.71
C VAL A 231 -0.03 -2.50 18.18
N ALA A 232 -0.58 -1.65 19.05
CA ALA A 232 -0.64 -1.97 20.48
C ALA A 232 -1.44 -3.26 20.72
N PRO A 233 -0.98 -4.18 21.61
CA PRO A 233 -1.63 -5.49 21.82
C PRO A 233 -3.13 -5.41 22.13
N ILE A 234 -3.57 -4.36 22.79
CA ILE A 234 -4.99 -4.14 23.11
C ILE A 234 -5.87 -4.02 21.85
N ASN A 235 -5.30 -3.56 20.74
CA ASN A 235 -6.01 -3.37 19.48
C ASN A 235 -5.92 -4.58 18.54
N HIS A 236 -5.11 -5.61 18.86
CA HIS A 236 -4.93 -6.76 17.98
C HIS A 236 -6.24 -7.46 17.65
N THR A 237 -7.12 -7.67 18.64
CA THR A 237 -8.41 -8.32 18.43
C THR A 237 -9.28 -7.52 17.44
N THR A 238 -9.29 -6.21 17.56
CA THR A 238 -10.02 -5.33 16.64
C THR A 238 -9.45 -5.41 15.24
N ILE A 239 -8.13 -5.24 15.07
CA ILE A 239 -7.47 -5.37 13.76
C ILE A 239 -7.75 -6.74 13.16
N PHE A 240 -7.63 -7.85 13.93
CA PHE A 240 -7.94 -9.20 13.44
C PHE A 240 -9.39 -9.33 12.96
N SER A 241 -10.33 -8.69 13.68
CA SER A 241 -11.74 -8.73 13.30
C SER A 241 -12.04 -7.97 12.00
N HIS A 242 -11.22 -7.01 11.61
CA HIS A 242 -11.35 -6.20 10.40
C HIS A 242 -10.47 -6.68 9.25
N THR A 243 -9.41 -7.46 9.53
CA THR A 243 -8.47 -7.90 8.50
C THR A 243 -8.98 -9.13 7.74
N LEU A 244 -8.81 -9.07 6.43
CA LEU A 244 -9.18 -10.06 5.43
C LEU A 244 -7.90 -10.46 4.67
N PRO A 245 -7.10 -11.42 5.18
CA PRO A 245 -5.88 -11.84 4.51
C PRO A 245 -6.18 -12.59 3.22
N ILE A 246 -5.48 -12.22 2.15
CA ILE A 246 -5.44 -12.95 0.88
C ILE A 246 -4.08 -13.63 0.79
N ARG A 247 -4.10 -14.94 0.75
CA ARG A 247 -2.93 -15.78 0.61
C ARG A 247 -2.65 -16.06 -0.86
N GLN A 248 -1.38 -16.29 -1.15
CA GLN A 248 -0.96 -16.65 -2.51
C GLN A 248 -1.39 -15.56 -3.51
N ASN A 249 -0.66 -15.24 -4.45
CA ASN A 249 -0.85 -14.20 -5.48
C ASN A 249 -2.23 -14.21 -6.17
N ARG A 250 -3.33 -14.22 -5.41
CA ARG A 250 -4.67 -14.24 -6.00
C ARG A 250 -5.16 -12.87 -6.41
N LEU A 251 -4.79 -11.85 -5.62
CA LEU A 251 -5.20 -10.48 -5.89
C LEU A 251 -4.28 -9.88 -6.96
N PHE A 252 -4.86 -9.38 -8.02
CA PHE A 252 -4.18 -8.76 -9.16
C PHE A 252 -3.12 -9.67 -9.82
N HIS A 253 -3.24 -10.98 -9.60
CA HIS A 253 -2.33 -11.94 -10.18
C HIS A 253 -2.63 -12.14 -11.66
N PHE A 254 -1.60 -12.03 -12.45
CA PHE A 254 -1.64 -12.21 -13.89
C PHE A 254 -0.48 -13.13 -14.28
N ASP A 255 -0.84 -14.30 -14.83
CA ASP A 255 0.15 -15.20 -15.41
C ASP A 255 0.55 -14.65 -16.77
N ILE A 256 1.83 -14.35 -16.92
CA ILE A 256 2.40 -14.08 -18.24
C ILE A 256 2.73 -15.44 -18.79
N ASP A 257 1.93 -15.90 -19.75
CA ASP A 257 2.27 -17.11 -20.49
C ASP A 257 3.64 -16.92 -21.15
N ASP A 258 4.59 -17.82 -20.83
CA ASP A 258 5.95 -17.83 -21.33
C ASP A 258 6.01 -18.01 -22.87
#